data_fd3b213c194c5cd93c99ec6248454c51
#
_entry.id   fd3b213c194c5cd93c99ec6248454c51
#
_cell.length_a   1.000
_cell.length_b   1.000
_cell.length_c   1.000
_cell.angle_alpha   90.00
_cell.angle_beta   90.00
_cell.angle_gamma   90.00
#
_symmetry.space_group_name_H-M   'P 1'
#
loop_
_entity.id
_entity.type
_entity.pdbx_description
1 polymer ?
#
loop_
_entity_poly.entity_id
_entity_poly.type
_entity_poly.pdbx_seq_one_letter_code
_entity_poly.pdbx_strand_id
1 'polypeptide(L)'
;DLGPQISSWLSFNKKVHLGKQSSNIADFGLLPLINKDGEMENTIKSGDEILIQVVKEPISTKGPRVTSEISIAGRFIVLVPFTDRISVSQKIRERKEKDRLRKLVQSIRPKGFGVIVRTVADGASAEDLKADLADLLKRWKILHRNLRNAKPRKCVLQEMDRASAYLRDVFNDSFDQIVVDDESLHAEIKEFIESIAPEKSSIVKFHNSSVPIFQQYGVDRQLKSAFGRTVNMGKGTYLIIEHTEAMHVIDVNSGNRSSKGESQEENALAVNIMAAEEIGRQLRLRDMGGIICIDFIDMNTAEHRKALFEKMKEVMSVDRARHKILPPSRFGLIEITRQRVRPAQRIETKEENPDSLVEAPITMITALEQKFDQIVGRMKSKGRNETIFLHVHPFIHAYLTTGYLWNRRFKKWSRSYGMKLQVVERDAFKMLEYRFADSKNRKMG
;
A
#
# COMPACT_ATOMS: atom_id res chain seq x y z
N ASP A 1 14.26 11.37 -13.86
CA ASP A 1 15.08 10.36 -14.54
C ASP A 1 14.70 10.35 -16.03
N LEU A 2 15.66 10.56 -16.91
CA LEU A 2 15.45 10.45 -18.36
C LEU A 2 15.63 9.00 -18.79
N GLY A 3 14.58 8.45 -19.42
CA GLY A 3 14.66 7.12 -20.00
C GLY A 3 15.48 7.11 -21.31
N PRO A 4 16.12 5.99 -21.65
CA PRO A 4 16.95 5.90 -22.85
C PRO A 4 16.15 6.13 -24.16
N GLN A 5 14.82 6.03 -24.13
CA GLN A 5 13.91 6.23 -25.28
C GLN A 5 13.45 7.67 -25.45
N ILE A 6 13.97 8.65 -24.70
CA ILE A 6 13.44 10.02 -24.66
C ILE A 6 13.40 10.67 -26.06
N SER A 7 14.42 10.47 -26.90
CA SER A 7 14.46 10.99 -28.26
C SER A 7 13.31 10.48 -29.13
N SER A 8 12.98 9.19 -29.00
CA SER A 8 11.83 8.58 -29.66
C SER A 8 10.51 9.15 -29.14
N TRP A 9 10.39 9.39 -27.83
CA TRP A 9 9.21 10.01 -27.23
C TRP A 9 9.00 11.45 -27.69
N LEU A 10 10.04 12.27 -27.73
CA LEU A 10 9.96 13.65 -28.22
C LEU A 10 9.50 13.71 -29.69
N SER A 11 10.11 12.87 -30.55
CA SER A 11 9.73 12.78 -31.96
C SER A 11 8.30 12.28 -32.14
N PHE A 12 7.91 11.23 -31.38
CA PHE A 12 6.56 10.66 -31.42
C PHE A 12 5.53 11.70 -31.00
N ASN A 13 5.76 12.41 -29.89
CA ASN A 13 4.87 13.43 -29.35
C ASN A 13 4.59 14.53 -30.39
N LYS A 14 5.65 15.08 -30.99
CA LYS A 14 5.52 16.07 -32.09
C LYS A 14 4.69 15.55 -33.25
N LYS A 15 4.93 14.33 -33.71
CA LYS A 15 4.18 13.70 -34.83
C LYS A 15 2.71 13.45 -34.47
N VAL A 16 2.41 13.04 -33.25
CA VAL A 16 1.04 12.83 -32.76
C VAL A 16 0.25 14.13 -32.70
N HIS A 17 0.82 15.19 -32.15
CA HIS A 17 0.18 16.52 -32.15
C HIS A 17 -0.09 17.06 -33.54
N LEU A 18 0.79 16.78 -34.49
CA LEU A 18 0.60 17.15 -35.90
C LEU A 18 -0.37 16.22 -36.65
N GLY A 19 -0.90 15.18 -36.02
CA GLY A 19 -1.76 14.19 -36.65
C GLY A 19 -1.05 13.28 -37.66
N LYS A 20 0.29 13.27 -37.66
CA LYS A 20 1.15 12.50 -38.60
C LYS A 20 1.55 11.11 -38.08
N GLN A 21 1.15 10.72 -36.88
CA GLN A 21 1.48 9.43 -36.26
C GLN A 21 0.23 8.77 -35.70
N SER A 22 0.01 7.52 -36.09
CA SER A 22 -1.05 6.67 -35.53
C SER A 22 -0.59 6.00 -34.21
N SER A 23 -1.51 5.30 -33.56
CA SER A 23 -1.19 4.45 -32.40
C SER A 23 -0.34 3.23 -32.75
N ASN A 24 -0.25 2.85 -34.02
CA ASN A 24 0.67 1.82 -34.49
C ASN A 24 2.08 2.41 -34.56
N ILE A 25 3.02 1.82 -33.82
CA ILE A 25 4.43 2.23 -33.80
C ILE A 25 5.34 1.26 -34.55
N ALA A 26 4.78 0.26 -35.22
CA ALA A 26 5.58 -0.71 -35.99
C ALA A 26 6.42 -0.03 -37.08
N ASP A 27 5.87 1.03 -37.70
CA ASP A 27 6.51 1.81 -38.74
C ASP A 27 7.19 3.09 -38.25
N PHE A 28 7.16 3.30 -36.92
CA PHE A 28 7.87 4.42 -36.32
C PHE A 28 9.36 4.11 -36.28
N GLY A 29 10.16 4.88 -37.00
CA GLY A 29 11.62 4.75 -36.97
C GLY A 29 12.16 5.03 -35.56
N LEU A 30 12.61 4.01 -34.86
CA LEU A 30 13.22 4.17 -33.53
C LEU A 30 14.48 5.02 -33.63
N LEU A 31 14.57 6.04 -32.78
CA LEU A 31 15.77 6.85 -32.66
C LEU A 31 16.79 6.15 -31.73
N PRO A 32 18.09 6.45 -31.88
CA PRO A 32 19.11 5.88 -31.00
C PRO A 32 18.80 6.11 -29.53
N LEU A 33 19.08 5.10 -28.73
CA LEU A 33 18.96 5.21 -27.27
C LEU A 33 20.05 6.14 -26.75
N ILE A 34 19.69 7.02 -25.80
CA ILE A 34 20.68 7.87 -25.16
C ILE A 34 21.41 7.12 -24.04
N ASN A 35 22.68 7.41 -23.85
CA ASN A 35 23.44 6.92 -22.71
C ASN A 35 23.01 7.67 -21.44
N LYS A 36 22.91 6.94 -20.32
CA LYS A 36 22.52 7.53 -19.02
C LYS A 36 23.56 8.51 -18.45
N ASP A 37 24.77 8.46 -18.93
CA ASP A 37 25.88 9.31 -18.49
C ASP A 37 26.01 10.60 -19.30
N GLY A 38 25.07 10.87 -20.23
CA GLY A 38 25.03 12.09 -21.03
C GLY A 38 24.43 13.28 -20.30
N GLU A 39 24.86 14.48 -20.68
CA GLU A 39 24.29 15.72 -20.18
C GLU A 39 22.85 15.93 -20.69
N MET A 40 21.97 16.30 -19.79
CA MET A 40 20.53 16.48 -20.07
C MET A 40 20.27 17.59 -21.12
N GLU A 41 21.10 18.63 -21.11
CA GLU A 41 21.04 19.78 -21.99
C GLU A 41 21.21 19.43 -23.48
N ASN A 42 21.94 18.37 -23.77
CA ASN A 42 22.13 17.87 -25.13
C ASN A 42 20.92 17.14 -25.70
N THR A 43 19.97 16.73 -24.85
CA THR A 43 18.83 15.90 -25.23
C THR A 43 17.52 16.66 -25.24
N ILE A 44 17.33 17.60 -24.31
CA ILE A 44 16.10 18.36 -24.10
C ILE A 44 16.40 19.85 -24.19
N LYS A 45 15.60 20.58 -24.94
CA LYS A 45 15.70 22.04 -25.09
C LYS A 45 14.55 22.73 -24.36
N SER A 46 14.80 23.98 -23.95
CA SER A 46 13.74 24.83 -23.42
C SER A 46 12.58 24.94 -24.43
N GLY A 47 11.36 24.71 -23.95
CA GLY A 47 10.15 24.66 -24.76
C GLY A 47 9.76 23.28 -25.29
N ASP A 48 10.57 22.23 -25.08
CA ASP A 48 10.17 20.88 -25.43
C ASP A 48 9.08 20.34 -24.47
N GLU A 49 8.04 19.76 -25.03
CA GLU A 49 6.98 19.08 -24.29
C GLU A 49 7.33 17.60 -24.11
N ILE A 50 7.46 17.18 -22.85
CA ILE A 50 7.89 15.84 -22.49
C ILE A 50 6.74 15.10 -21.84
N LEU A 51 6.51 13.85 -22.27
CA LEU A 51 5.65 12.93 -21.55
C LEU A 51 6.43 12.33 -20.36
N ILE A 52 5.84 12.44 -19.19
CA ILE A 52 6.44 11.91 -17.96
C ILE A 52 5.46 10.96 -17.26
N GLN A 53 6.00 9.97 -16.58
CA GLN A 53 5.27 9.07 -15.70
C GLN A 53 5.67 9.34 -14.25
N VAL A 54 4.69 9.49 -13.36
CA VAL A 54 4.93 9.61 -11.92
C VAL A 54 5.23 8.22 -11.38
N VAL A 55 6.45 8.02 -10.87
CA VAL A 55 6.90 6.74 -10.29
C VAL A 55 6.67 6.70 -8.78
N LYS A 56 6.79 7.86 -8.13
CA LYS A 56 6.52 8.02 -6.70
C LYS A 56 5.79 9.32 -6.45
N GLU A 57 4.79 9.28 -5.60
CA GLU A 57 4.10 10.46 -5.11
C GLU A 57 5.04 11.32 -4.24
N PRO A 58 4.73 12.63 -4.09
CA PRO A 58 5.49 13.49 -3.20
C PRO A 58 5.41 12.98 -1.76
N ILE A 59 6.53 13.03 -1.04
CA ILE A 59 6.62 12.62 0.37
C ILE A 59 7.17 13.80 1.17
N SER A 60 6.38 14.34 2.09
CA SER A 60 6.75 15.50 2.92
C SER A 60 7.19 16.67 2.05
N THR A 61 8.40 17.18 2.23
CA THR A 61 8.99 18.31 1.48
C THR A 61 9.57 17.92 0.11
N LYS A 62 9.67 16.61 -0.20
CA LYS A 62 10.23 16.13 -1.46
C LYS A 62 9.14 16.02 -2.51
N GLY A 63 9.36 16.64 -3.69
CA GLY A 63 8.48 16.52 -4.83
C GLY A 63 8.34 15.09 -5.37
N PRO A 64 7.40 14.86 -6.32
CA PRO A 64 7.20 13.56 -6.94
C PRO A 64 8.44 13.12 -7.72
N ARG A 65 8.71 11.81 -7.72
CA ARG A 65 9.71 11.25 -8.63
C ARG A 65 9.06 10.90 -9.96
N VAL A 66 9.60 11.46 -11.02
CA VAL A 66 9.10 11.25 -12.38
C VAL A 66 10.16 10.62 -13.28
N THR A 67 9.71 9.93 -14.32
CA THR A 67 10.57 9.37 -15.36
C THR A 67 9.96 9.63 -16.74
N SER A 68 10.81 9.73 -17.77
CA SER A 68 10.38 9.71 -19.17
C SER A 68 10.41 8.30 -19.78
N GLU A 69 10.81 7.29 -19.03
CA GLU A 69 10.70 5.88 -19.42
C GLU A 69 9.28 5.40 -19.14
N ILE A 70 8.39 5.65 -20.11
CA ILE A 70 6.97 5.35 -19.96
C ILE A 70 6.76 3.84 -20.11
N SER A 71 6.00 3.27 -19.19
CA SER A 71 5.61 1.86 -19.20
C SER A 71 4.16 1.70 -18.78
N ILE A 72 3.46 0.73 -19.37
CA ILE A 72 2.07 0.41 -19.03
C ILE A 72 2.06 -0.99 -18.40
N ALA A 73 1.70 -1.04 -17.11
CA ALA A 73 1.72 -2.28 -16.34
C ALA A 73 0.42 -3.06 -16.50
N GLY A 74 0.54 -4.34 -16.88
CA GLY A 74 -0.49 -5.35 -16.86
C GLY A 74 -0.34 -6.29 -15.65
N ARG A 75 -1.12 -7.36 -15.64
CA ARG A 75 -1.04 -8.40 -14.62
C ARG A 75 0.24 -9.21 -14.75
N PHE A 76 0.49 -9.76 -15.93
CA PHE A 76 1.59 -10.67 -16.22
C PHE A 76 2.78 -9.98 -16.87
N ILE A 77 2.54 -8.93 -17.64
CA ILE A 77 3.55 -8.25 -18.43
C ILE A 77 3.48 -6.73 -18.26
N VAL A 78 4.59 -6.07 -18.54
CA VAL A 78 4.68 -4.60 -18.64
C VAL A 78 5.06 -4.25 -20.06
N LEU A 79 4.28 -3.41 -20.72
CA LEU A 79 4.52 -2.94 -22.07
C LEU A 79 5.39 -1.67 -22.03
N VAL A 80 6.49 -1.68 -22.77
CA VAL A 80 7.42 -0.55 -22.86
C VAL A 80 7.54 -0.10 -24.32
N PRO A 81 6.99 1.06 -24.71
CA PRO A 81 7.09 1.56 -26.08
C PRO A 81 8.53 1.93 -26.48
N PHE A 82 8.81 1.92 -27.76
CA PHE A 82 10.06 2.32 -28.42
C PHE A 82 11.29 1.50 -28.03
N THR A 83 11.09 0.24 -27.75
CA THR A 83 12.17 -0.72 -27.53
C THR A 83 11.76 -2.11 -28.02
N ASP A 84 12.73 -2.92 -28.40
CA ASP A 84 12.51 -4.32 -28.77
C ASP A 84 12.97 -5.31 -27.70
N ARG A 85 13.32 -4.79 -26.51
CA ARG A 85 13.86 -5.60 -25.42
C ARG A 85 12.77 -6.45 -24.77
N ILE A 86 13.06 -7.75 -24.59
CA ILE A 86 12.25 -8.66 -23.77
C ILE A 86 13.05 -9.03 -22.53
N SER A 87 12.49 -8.75 -21.35
CA SER A 87 13.08 -9.09 -20.07
C SER A 87 12.13 -9.98 -19.29
N VAL A 88 12.66 -10.95 -18.56
CA VAL A 88 11.88 -11.82 -17.67
C VAL A 88 12.36 -11.60 -16.24
N SER A 89 11.43 -11.55 -15.29
CA SER A 89 11.74 -11.34 -13.87
C SER A 89 12.81 -12.32 -13.38
N GLN A 90 13.82 -11.80 -12.71
CA GLN A 90 14.87 -12.63 -12.10
C GLN A 90 14.35 -13.50 -10.96
N LYS A 91 13.19 -13.19 -10.37
CA LYS A 91 12.55 -13.94 -9.28
C LYS A 91 11.92 -15.24 -9.74
N ILE A 92 11.62 -15.41 -11.02
CA ILE A 92 11.27 -16.72 -11.60
C ILE A 92 12.56 -17.54 -11.58
N ARG A 93 12.59 -18.64 -10.83
CA ARG A 93 13.83 -19.39 -10.57
C ARG A 93 14.16 -20.36 -11.70
N GLU A 94 13.14 -21.01 -12.25
CA GLU A 94 13.31 -22.05 -13.25
C GLU A 94 13.71 -21.48 -14.61
N ARG A 95 14.87 -21.92 -15.14
CA ARG A 95 15.39 -21.45 -16.42
C ARG A 95 14.49 -21.85 -17.60
N LYS A 96 13.94 -23.08 -17.57
CA LYS A 96 13.01 -23.57 -18.61
C LYS A 96 11.78 -22.69 -18.71
N GLU A 97 11.21 -22.29 -17.57
CA GLU A 97 10.05 -21.40 -17.53
C GLU A 97 10.38 -20.00 -18.04
N LYS A 98 11.54 -19.44 -17.69
CA LYS A 98 12.00 -18.15 -18.27
C LYS A 98 12.10 -18.22 -19.78
N ASP A 99 12.63 -19.30 -20.33
CA ASP A 99 12.80 -19.46 -21.77
C ASP A 99 11.45 -19.69 -22.46
N ARG A 100 10.52 -20.42 -21.82
CA ARG A 100 9.13 -20.61 -22.30
C ARG A 100 8.41 -19.27 -22.39
N LEU A 101 8.40 -18.50 -21.30
CA LEU A 101 7.74 -17.19 -21.23
C LEU A 101 8.35 -16.20 -22.23
N ARG A 102 9.68 -16.20 -22.37
CA ARG A 102 10.36 -15.34 -23.37
C ARG A 102 9.93 -15.67 -24.78
N LYS A 103 9.88 -16.95 -25.16
CA LYS A 103 9.43 -17.39 -26.51
C LYS A 103 7.98 -17.02 -26.75
N LEU A 104 7.10 -17.25 -25.77
CA LEU A 104 5.67 -16.89 -25.89
C LEU A 104 5.51 -15.40 -26.13
N VAL A 105 6.12 -14.56 -25.27
CA VAL A 105 6.01 -13.10 -25.41
C VAL A 105 6.63 -12.62 -26.73
N GLN A 106 7.74 -13.21 -27.16
CA GLN A 106 8.36 -12.90 -28.46
C GLN A 106 7.44 -13.17 -29.64
N SER A 107 6.61 -14.21 -29.56
CA SER A 107 5.67 -14.57 -30.64
C SER A 107 4.43 -13.67 -30.72
N ILE A 108 4.03 -13.05 -29.61
CA ILE A 108 2.78 -12.27 -29.55
C ILE A 108 3.00 -10.75 -29.52
N ARG A 109 4.20 -10.27 -29.12
CA ARG A 109 4.44 -8.83 -28.98
C ARG A 109 4.41 -8.11 -30.33
N PRO A 110 3.80 -6.92 -30.42
CA PRO A 110 3.89 -6.07 -31.61
C PRO A 110 5.29 -5.48 -31.76
N LYS A 111 5.68 -5.22 -33.00
CA LYS A 111 6.93 -4.52 -33.32
C LYS A 111 6.95 -3.12 -32.72
N GLY A 112 8.10 -2.71 -32.20
CA GLY A 112 8.29 -1.40 -31.56
C GLY A 112 7.96 -1.36 -30.07
N PHE A 113 7.44 -2.46 -29.50
CA PHE A 113 7.18 -2.59 -28.09
C PHE A 113 8.11 -3.61 -27.43
N GLY A 114 8.80 -3.20 -26.37
CA GLY A 114 9.45 -4.12 -25.44
C GLY A 114 8.46 -4.64 -24.41
N VAL A 115 8.84 -5.76 -23.79
CA VAL A 115 8.01 -6.39 -22.76
C VAL A 115 8.87 -6.85 -21.59
N ILE A 116 8.38 -6.56 -20.39
CA ILE A 116 8.95 -7.10 -19.15
C ILE A 116 7.95 -8.09 -18.58
N VAL A 117 8.34 -9.36 -18.51
CA VAL A 117 7.53 -10.42 -17.89
C VAL A 117 7.67 -10.34 -16.39
N ARG A 118 6.54 -10.24 -15.68
CA ARG A 118 6.48 -10.12 -14.20
C ARG A 118 6.59 -11.48 -13.53
N THR A 119 6.87 -11.49 -12.25
CA THR A 119 6.98 -12.74 -11.46
C THR A 119 5.66 -13.51 -11.42
N VAL A 120 4.53 -12.81 -11.42
CA VAL A 120 3.17 -13.40 -11.42
C VAL A 120 2.87 -14.21 -12.67
N ALA A 121 3.66 -14.04 -13.75
CA ALA A 121 3.52 -14.81 -14.99
C ALA A 121 4.10 -16.24 -14.90
N ASP A 122 4.70 -16.62 -13.76
CA ASP A 122 5.18 -17.98 -13.52
C ASP A 122 4.01 -18.97 -13.63
N GLY A 123 4.11 -19.93 -14.55
CA GLY A 123 3.03 -20.87 -14.86
C GLY A 123 1.87 -20.34 -15.71
N ALA A 124 1.85 -19.05 -16.07
CA ALA A 124 0.76 -18.47 -16.85
C ALA A 124 0.64 -19.11 -18.24
N SER A 125 -0.60 -19.23 -18.74
CA SER A 125 -0.90 -19.76 -20.06
C SER A 125 -0.56 -18.78 -21.19
N ALA A 126 -0.53 -19.24 -22.42
CA ALA A 126 -0.35 -18.39 -23.60
C ALA A 126 -1.56 -17.46 -23.80
N GLU A 127 -2.75 -17.94 -23.46
CA GLU A 127 -4.02 -17.23 -23.52
C GLU A 127 -4.03 -16.06 -22.54
N ASP A 128 -3.57 -16.26 -21.30
CA ASP A 128 -3.45 -15.23 -20.27
C ASP A 128 -2.53 -14.09 -20.71
N LEU A 129 -1.36 -14.45 -21.27
CA LEU A 129 -0.40 -13.46 -21.75
C LEU A 129 -0.93 -12.67 -22.95
N LYS A 130 -1.70 -13.33 -23.86
CA LYS A 130 -2.36 -12.65 -24.98
C LYS A 130 -3.46 -11.70 -24.53
N ALA A 131 -4.27 -12.11 -23.56
CA ALA A 131 -5.34 -11.29 -23.00
C ALA A 131 -4.76 -10.04 -22.32
N ASP A 132 -3.74 -10.19 -21.48
CA ASP A 132 -3.05 -9.09 -20.80
C ASP A 132 -2.42 -8.11 -21.81
N LEU A 133 -1.77 -8.64 -22.85
CA LEU A 133 -1.21 -7.81 -23.94
C LEU A 133 -2.29 -7.04 -24.70
N ALA A 134 -3.42 -7.67 -24.99
CA ALA A 134 -4.53 -7.02 -25.69
C ALA A 134 -5.10 -5.83 -24.88
N ASP A 135 -5.22 -5.99 -23.56
CA ASP A 135 -5.65 -4.90 -22.67
C ASP A 135 -4.63 -3.77 -22.64
N LEU A 136 -3.34 -4.09 -22.52
CA LEU A 136 -2.26 -3.09 -22.56
C LEU A 136 -2.26 -2.30 -23.87
N LEU A 137 -2.53 -2.94 -24.99
CA LEU A 137 -2.63 -2.28 -26.28
C LEU A 137 -3.88 -1.38 -26.39
N LYS A 138 -5.00 -1.75 -25.74
CA LYS A 138 -6.16 -0.84 -25.60
C LYS A 138 -5.78 0.42 -24.81
N ARG A 139 -5.12 0.25 -23.68
CA ARG A 139 -4.63 1.36 -22.84
C ARG A 139 -3.63 2.24 -23.61
N TRP A 140 -2.74 1.66 -24.39
CA TRP A 140 -1.85 2.39 -25.30
C TRP A 140 -2.63 3.26 -26.30
N LYS A 141 -3.70 2.71 -26.93
CA LYS A 141 -4.55 3.45 -27.85
C LYS A 141 -5.25 4.63 -27.17
N ILE A 142 -5.69 4.45 -25.92
CA ILE A 142 -6.27 5.53 -25.10
C ILE A 142 -5.23 6.62 -24.82
N LEU A 143 -4.02 6.24 -24.39
CA LEU A 143 -2.91 7.18 -24.20
C LEU A 143 -2.66 8.00 -25.47
N HIS A 144 -2.49 7.33 -26.60
CA HIS A 144 -2.26 7.98 -27.89
C HIS A 144 -3.39 8.96 -28.25
N ARG A 145 -4.65 8.55 -28.10
CA ARG A 145 -5.83 9.41 -28.38
C ARG A 145 -5.82 10.67 -27.50
N ASN A 146 -5.56 10.49 -26.20
CA ASN A 146 -5.55 11.59 -25.26
C ASN A 146 -4.34 12.51 -25.48
N LEU A 147 -3.19 11.96 -25.85
CA LEU A 147 -1.96 12.70 -26.16
C LEU A 147 -2.15 13.68 -27.31
N ARG A 148 -2.94 13.31 -28.33
CA ARG A 148 -3.15 14.12 -29.53
C ARG A 148 -3.62 15.56 -29.25
N ASN A 149 -4.47 15.71 -28.22
CA ASN A 149 -5.05 17.01 -27.84
C ASN A 149 -4.59 17.46 -26.42
N ALA A 150 -3.55 16.82 -25.89
CA ALA A 150 -3.06 17.16 -24.57
C ALA A 150 -2.32 18.51 -24.59
N LYS A 151 -2.57 19.31 -23.57
CA LYS A 151 -1.75 20.48 -23.25
C LYS A 151 -0.81 20.13 -22.09
N PRO A 152 0.33 20.82 -21.91
CA PRO A 152 1.20 20.64 -20.76
C PRO A 152 0.44 20.60 -19.44
N ARG A 153 0.88 19.75 -18.49
CA ARG A 153 0.26 19.47 -17.19
C ARG A 153 -1.06 18.68 -17.22
N LYS A 154 -1.50 18.16 -18.39
CA LYS A 154 -2.68 17.30 -18.48
C LYS A 154 -2.28 15.84 -18.26
N CYS A 155 -3.05 15.12 -17.43
CA CYS A 155 -2.95 13.65 -17.33
C CYS A 155 -3.52 13.02 -18.61
N VAL A 156 -2.71 12.24 -19.34
CA VAL A 156 -3.09 11.58 -20.60
C VAL A 156 -3.47 10.11 -20.41
N LEU A 157 -2.96 9.46 -19.37
CA LEU A 157 -3.35 8.12 -18.96
C LEU A 157 -3.27 8.05 -17.45
N GLN A 158 -4.36 7.73 -16.82
CA GLN A 158 -4.41 7.46 -15.39
C GLN A 158 -4.18 5.96 -15.17
N GLU A 159 -3.36 5.63 -14.18
CA GLU A 159 -3.25 4.26 -13.69
C GLU A 159 -4.58 3.86 -13.03
N MET A 160 -4.83 2.56 -12.94
CA MET A 160 -5.96 2.04 -12.18
C MET A 160 -5.96 2.59 -10.75
N ASP A 161 -7.12 2.66 -10.12
CA ASP A 161 -7.20 2.99 -8.69
C ASP A 161 -6.29 2.09 -7.85
N ARG A 162 -5.86 2.58 -6.68
CA ARG A 162 -4.91 1.84 -5.83
C ARG A 162 -5.40 0.44 -5.47
N ALA A 163 -6.70 0.30 -5.22
CA ALA A 163 -7.28 -0.98 -4.84
C ALA A 163 -7.25 -1.97 -6.02
N SER A 164 -7.68 -1.53 -7.20
CA SER A 164 -7.64 -2.34 -8.43
C SER A 164 -6.21 -2.67 -8.85
N ALA A 165 -5.27 -1.72 -8.72
CA ALA A 165 -3.85 -1.97 -8.98
C ALA A 165 -3.24 -2.97 -7.99
N TYR A 166 -3.64 -2.91 -6.70
CA TYR A 166 -3.22 -3.86 -5.70
C TYR A 166 -3.78 -5.25 -5.98
N LEU A 167 -5.07 -5.37 -6.28
CA LEU A 167 -5.71 -6.64 -6.65
C LEU A 167 -5.06 -7.26 -7.88
N ARG A 168 -4.77 -6.47 -8.93
CA ARG A 168 -4.02 -6.92 -10.10
C ARG A 168 -2.72 -7.65 -9.72
N ASP A 169 -2.04 -7.16 -8.68
CA ASP A 169 -0.73 -7.66 -8.28
C ASP A 169 -0.77 -8.84 -7.30
N VAL A 170 -1.86 -8.98 -6.52
CA VAL A 170 -1.94 -9.97 -5.43
C VAL A 170 -3.06 -10.99 -5.60
N PHE A 171 -4.04 -10.73 -6.46
CA PHE A 171 -5.19 -11.62 -6.64
C PHE A 171 -4.76 -13.00 -7.14
N ASN A 172 -5.22 -14.03 -6.44
CA ASN A 172 -4.99 -15.44 -6.76
C ASN A 172 -6.16 -16.30 -6.22
N ASP A 173 -6.06 -17.61 -6.37
CA ASP A 173 -7.13 -18.55 -6.00
C ASP A 173 -7.45 -18.63 -4.51
N SER A 174 -6.60 -18.14 -3.64
CA SER A 174 -6.81 -18.13 -2.19
C SER A 174 -7.74 -17.01 -1.69
N PHE A 175 -8.22 -16.14 -2.59
CA PHE A 175 -9.17 -15.10 -2.23
C PHE A 175 -10.59 -15.68 -2.09
N ASP A 176 -11.17 -15.59 -0.89
CA ASP A 176 -12.54 -16.02 -0.59
C ASP A 176 -13.54 -14.88 -0.72
N GLN A 177 -13.14 -13.67 -0.36
CA GLN A 177 -13.99 -12.48 -0.40
C GLN A 177 -13.16 -11.21 -0.66
N ILE A 178 -13.80 -10.28 -1.38
CA ILE A 178 -13.37 -8.88 -1.51
C ILE A 178 -14.57 -8.04 -1.11
N VAL A 179 -14.45 -7.32 0.01
CA VAL A 179 -15.56 -6.54 0.56
C VAL A 179 -15.25 -5.06 0.44
N VAL A 180 -16.19 -4.29 -0.09
CA VAL A 180 -16.02 -2.86 -0.42
C VAL A 180 -17.23 -2.08 0.09
N ASP A 181 -17.01 -0.93 0.73
CA ASP A 181 -18.03 -0.04 1.28
C ASP A 181 -18.26 1.25 0.48
N ASP A 182 -17.52 1.43 -0.61
CA ASP A 182 -17.74 2.48 -1.61
C ASP A 182 -18.38 1.87 -2.87
N GLU A 183 -19.50 2.41 -3.31
CA GLU A 183 -20.28 1.87 -4.44
C GLU A 183 -19.54 1.96 -5.77
N SER A 184 -18.82 3.06 -6.01
CA SER A 184 -18.06 3.25 -7.26
C SER A 184 -16.87 2.30 -7.33
N LEU A 185 -16.15 2.16 -6.22
CA LEU A 185 -15.01 1.25 -6.11
C LEU A 185 -15.47 -0.22 -6.18
N HIS A 186 -16.63 -0.56 -5.61
CA HIS A 186 -17.22 -1.90 -5.74
C HIS A 186 -17.49 -2.25 -7.21
N ALA A 187 -18.11 -1.33 -7.96
CA ALA A 187 -18.39 -1.55 -9.39
C ALA A 187 -17.08 -1.72 -10.20
N GLU A 188 -16.08 -0.86 -9.96
CA GLU A 188 -14.76 -0.95 -10.63
C GLU A 188 -14.05 -2.27 -10.33
N ILE A 189 -13.99 -2.68 -9.06
CA ILE A 189 -13.35 -3.94 -8.65
C ILE A 189 -14.09 -5.13 -9.23
N LYS A 190 -15.42 -5.10 -9.26
CA LYS A 190 -16.23 -6.18 -9.81
C LYS A 190 -15.97 -6.34 -11.31
N GLU A 191 -15.99 -5.25 -12.08
CA GLU A 191 -15.64 -5.25 -13.51
C GLU A 191 -14.22 -5.78 -13.74
N PHE A 192 -13.27 -5.35 -12.91
CA PHE A 192 -11.90 -5.83 -12.99
C PHE A 192 -11.81 -7.34 -12.75
N ILE A 193 -12.44 -7.87 -11.69
CA ILE A 193 -12.43 -9.32 -11.40
C ILE A 193 -13.15 -10.09 -12.50
N GLU A 194 -14.29 -9.58 -13.01
CA GLU A 194 -14.98 -10.19 -14.16
C GLU A 194 -14.10 -10.28 -15.41
N SER A 195 -13.20 -9.33 -15.62
CA SER A 195 -12.28 -9.34 -16.76
C SER A 195 -11.15 -10.37 -16.66
N ILE A 196 -10.73 -10.74 -15.43
CA ILE A 196 -9.57 -11.62 -15.20
C ILE A 196 -9.93 -13.00 -14.65
N ALA A 197 -11.08 -13.15 -14.02
CA ALA A 197 -11.58 -14.37 -13.41
C ALA A 197 -13.11 -14.31 -13.30
N PRO A 198 -13.84 -14.45 -14.42
CA PRO A 198 -15.31 -14.30 -14.47
C PRO A 198 -16.03 -15.19 -13.46
N GLU A 199 -15.52 -16.41 -13.25
CA GLU A 199 -16.06 -17.40 -12.32
C GLU A 199 -15.98 -16.97 -10.85
N LYS A 200 -15.11 -16.02 -10.55
CA LYS A 200 -14.89 -15.48 -9.20
C LYS A 200 -15.56 -14.13 -8.95
N SER A 201 -16.33 -13.59 -9.88
CA SER A 201 -16.98 -12.29 -9.72
C SER A 201 -17.90 -12.22 -8.49
N SER A 202 -18.48 -13.34 -8.08
CA SER A 202 -19.35 -13.46 -6.90
C SER A 202 -18.67 -13.24 -5.55
N ILE A 203 -17.34 -13.29 -5.49
CA ILE A 203 -16.58 -13.03 -4.26
C ILE A 203 -16.52 -11.53 -3.92
N VAL A 204 -16.79 -10.64 -4.89
CA VAL A 204 -16.82 -9.20 -4.68
C VAL A 204 -18.16 -8.83 -4.08
N LYS A 205 -18.16 -8.34 -2.84
CA LYS A 205 -19.35 -8.04 -2.06
C LYS A 205 -19.40 -6.56 -1.68
N PHE A 206 -20.56 -5.96 -1.84
CA PHE A 206 -20.80 -4.62 -1.35
C PHE A 206 -21.16 -4.66 0.13
N HIS A 207 -20.51 -3.82 0.94
CA HIS A 207 -20.78 -3.68 2.36
C HIS A 207 -21.77 -2.54 2.58
N ASN A 208 -22.97 -2.91 2.93
CA ASN A 208 -24.05 -1.94 3.13
C ASN A 208 -24.58 -1.94 4.59
N SER A 209 -23.76 -2.36 5.55
CA SER A 209 -24.13 -2.39 6.97
C SER A 209 -23.89 -1.02 7.63
N SER A 210 -24.65 -0.71 8.68
CA SER A 210 -24.42 0.45 9.54
C SER A 210 -23.16 0.30 10.43
N VAL A 211 -22.62 -0.91 10.53
CA VAL A 211 -21.36 -1.16 11.25
C VAL A 211 -20.21 -0.93 10.28
N PRO A 212 -19.19 -0.12 10.62
CA PRO A 212 -18.02 0.09 9.76
C PRO A 212 -17.35 -1.23 9.35
N ILE A 213 -16.94 -1.33 8.10
CA ILE A 213 -16.40 -2.56 7.51
C ILE A 213 -15.25 -3.17 8.35
N PHE A 214 -14.29 -2.37 8.81
CA PHE A 214 -13.16 -2.86 9.61
C PHE A 214 -13.60 -3.35 11.00
N GLN A 215 -14.63 -2.73 11.57
CA GLN A 215 -15.19 -3.17 12.83
C GLN A 215 -15.96 -4.50 12.68
N GLN A 216 -16.75 -4.64 11.60
CA GLN A 216 -17.51 -5.86 11.32
C GLN A 216 -16.60 -7.08 11.12
N TYR A 217 -15.48 -6.90 10.44
CA TYR A 217 -14.51 -7.97 10.20
C TYR A 217 -13.40 -8.05 11.27
N GLY A 218 -13.50 -7.27 12.34
CA GLY A 218 -12.53 -7.27 13.44
C GLY A 218 -11.15 -6.74 13.08
N VAL A 219 -11.02 -6.06 11.93
CA VAL A 219 -9.74 -5.51 11.44
C VAL A 219 -9.22 -4.40 12.35
N ASP A 220 -10.09 -3.55 12.89
CA ASP A 220 -9.70 -2.48 13.83
C ASP A 220 -8.98 -3.04 15.05
N ARG A 221 -9.48 -4.13 15.62
CA ARG A 221 -8.85 -4.79 16.77
C ARG A 221 -7.49 -5.38 16.39
N GLN A 222 -7.42 -6.01 15.22
CA GLN A 222 -6.18 -6.58 14.70
C GLN A 222 -5.14 -5.51 14.41
N LEU A 223 -5.53 -4.37 13.83
CA LEU A 223 -4.63 -3.24 13.56
C LEU A 223 -4.07 -2.66 14.87
N LYS A 224 -4.93 -2.40 15.87
CA LYS A 224 -4.48 -1.92 17.19
C LYS A 224 -3.48 -2.86 17.83
N SER A 225 -3.74 -4.17 17.77
CA SER A 225 -2.82 -5.19 18.29
C SER A 225 -1.52 -5.28 17.47
N ALA A 226 -1.62 -5.21 16.16
CA ALA A 226 -0.49 -5.44 15.26
C ALA A 226 0.52 -4.28 15.20
N PHE A 227 0.10 -3.04 15.50
CA PHE A 227 0.97 -1.85 15.48
C PHE A 227 1.40 -1.38 16.87
N GLY A 228 1.01 -2.08 17.94
CA GLY A 228 1.45 -1.79 19.29
C GLY A 228 2.95 -2.02 19.50
N ARG A 229 3.54 -1.40 20.54
CA ARG A 229 4.91 -1.69 20.97
C ARG A 229 5.09 -3.17 21.33
N THR A 230 4.10 -3.75 22.00
CA THR A 230 4.05 -5.17 22.37
C THR A 230 3.18 -5.93 21.41
N VAL A 231 3.72 -6.99 20.81
CA VAL A 231 3.02 -7.88 19.87
C VAL A 231 2.89 -9.25 20.52
N ASN A 232 1.67 -9.67 20.80
CA ASN A 232 1.39 -10.96 21.40
C ASN A 232 1.45 -12.07 20.33
N MET A 233 2.25 -13.11 20.59
CA MET A 233 2.38 -14.29 19.71
C MET A 233 1.53 -15.48 20.18
N GLY A 234 0.77 -15.33 21.24
CA GLY A 234 -0.01 -16.41 21.87
C GLY A 234 0.77 -17.18 22.93
N LYS A 235 0.04 -17.99 23.69
CA LYS A 235 0.60 -18.83 24.79
C LYS A 235 1.44 -18.05 25.82
N GLY A 236 1.17 -16.76 25.98
CA GLY A 236 1.90 -15.88 26.92
C GLY A 236 3.22 -15.33 26.40
N THR A 237 3.61 -15.66 25.16
CA THR A 237 4.83 -15.15 24.51
C THR A 237 4.56 -13.83 23.77
N TYR A 238 5.51 -12.93 23.71
CA TYR A 238 5.34 -11.63 23.05
C TYR A 238 6.66 -11.05 22.56
N LEU A 239 6.56 -10.14 21.58
CA LEU A 239 7.65 -9.31 21.09
C LEU A 239 7.52 -7.90 21.66
N ILE A 240 8.64 -7.25 21.90
CA ILE A 240 8.72 -5.80 22.11
C ILE A 240 9.42 -5.22 20.89
N ILE A 241 8.76 -4.28 20.19
CA ILE A 241 9.30 -3.63 19.01
C ILE A 241 9.51 -2.16 19.30
N GLU A 242 10.75 -1.71 19.24
CA GLU A 242 11.15 -0.34 19.49
C GLU A 242 11.85 0.27 18.27
N HIS A 243 11.70 1.57 18.15
CA HIS A 243 12.32 2.34 17.09
C HIS A 243 13.28 3.35 17.71
N THR A 244 14.57 3.21 17.40
CA THR A 244 15.56 4.21 17.71
C THR A 244 15.77 5.14 16.52
N GLU A 245 16.59 6.16 16.64
CA GLU A 245 16.91 7.06 15.53
C GLU A 245 17.57 6.32 14.34
N ALA A 246 18.43 5.35 14.62
CA ALA A 246 19.26 4.68 13.61
C ALA A 246 18.76 3.29 13.20
N MET A 247 18.07 2.57 14.10
CA MET A 247 17.70 1.18 13.87
C MET A 247 16.38 0.82 14.57
N HIS A 248 15.87 -0.36 14.23
CA HIS A 248 14.77 -1.00 14.93
C HIS A 248 15.33 -2.11 15.82
N VAL A 249 14.80 -2.24 17.03
CA VAL A 249 15.16 -3.30 17.96
C VAL A 249 13.93 -4.13 18.26
N ILE A 250 14.08 -5.44 18.25
CA ILE A 250 13.01 -6.39 18.55
C ILE A 250 13.54 -7.34 19.63
N ASP A 251 12.84 -7.38 20.76
CA ASP A 251 13.14 -8.26 21.88
C ASP A 251 12.09 -9.36 21.96
N VAL A 252 12.53 -10.61 22.14
CA VAL A 252 11.69 -11.81 22.20
C VAL A 252 11.53 -12.30 23.62
N ASN A 253 10.27 -12.32 24.09
CA ASN A 253 9.93 -12.72 25.45
C ASN A 253 9.12 -13.99 25.48
N SER A 254 9.60 -15.00 26.28
CA SER A 254 8.88 -16.26 26.51
C SER A 254 7.67 -16.12 27.44
N GLY A 255 7.61 -15.00 28.22
CA GLY A 255 6.57 -14.80 29.21
C GLY A 255 6.50 -15.94 30.22
N ASN A 256 5.27 -16.33 30.60
CA ASN A 256 5.03 -17.41 31.58
C ASN A 256 4.92 -18.81 30.91
N ARG A 257 5.43 -18.99 29.69
CA ARG A 257 5.38 -20.28 29.03
C ARG A 257 6.39 -21.22 29.68
N SER A 258 5.90 -22.15 30.49
CA SER A 258 6.62 -23.33 30.91
C SER A 258 5.84 -24.56 30.45
N SER A 259 6.34 -25.30 29.45
CA SER A 259 5.75 -26.61 29.10
C SER A 259 6.28 -27.64 30.06
N LYS A 260 5.34 -28.34 30.71
CA LYS A 260 5.70 -29.49 31.58
C LYS A 260 6.31 -30.59 30.69
N GLY A 261 7.62 -30.84 30.87
CA GLY A 261 8.33 -31.95 30.23
C GLY A 261 9.29 -31.59 29.09
N GLU A 262 9.34 -30.32 28.61
CA GLU A 262 10.34 -29.87 27.65
C GLU A 262 11.57 -29.32 28.38
N SER A 263 12.76 -29.48 27.79
CA SER A 263 13.97 -28.85 28.30
C SER A 263 13.87 -27.31 28.07
N GLN A 264 14.56 -26.52 28.91
CA GLN A 264 14.61 -25.08 28.75
C GLN A 264 15.08 -24.66 27.35
N GLU A 265 16.01 -25.41 26.78
CA GLU A 265 16.59 -25.20 25.45
C GLU A 265 15.57 -25.45 24.31
N GLU A 266 14.79 -26.53 24.40
CA GLU A 266 13.73 -26.85 23.42
C GLU A 266 12.61 -25.83 23.46
N ASN A 267 12.24 -25.37 24.66
CA ASN A 267 11.26 -24.29 24.80
C ASN A 267 11.77 -22.99 24.22
N ALA A 268 13.05 -22.63 24.42
CA ALA A 268 13.67 -21.45 23.82
C ALA A 268 13.64 -21.53 22.28
N LEU A 269 14.00 -22.68 21.70
CA LEU A 269 13.93 -22.87 20.25
C LEU A 269 12.49 -22.74 19.75
N ALA A 270 11.51 -23.36 20.39
CA ALA A 270 10.11 -23.29 19.98
C ALA A 270 9.57 -21.85 20.02
N VAL A 271 9.91 -21.07 21.05
CA VAL A 271 9.52 -19.65 21.13
C VAL A 271 10.22 -18.83 20.06
N ASN A 272 11.51 -19.05 19.83
CA ASN A 272 12.28 -18.33 18.81
C ASN A 272 11.78 -18.61 17.38
N ILE A 273 11.34 -19.83 17.09
CA ILE A 273 10.74 -20.18 15.79
C ILE A 273 9.41 -19.44 15.59
N MET A 274 8.54 -19.40 16.62
CA MET A 274 7.31 -18.61 16.57
C MET A 274 7.61 -17.12 16.41
N ALA A 275 8.62 -16.63 17.13
CA ALA A 275 9.06 -15.24 17.02
C ALA A 275 9.56 -14.90 15.62
N ALA A 276 10.34 -15.77 14.98
CA ALA A 276 10.81 -15.58 13.61
C ALA A 276 9.65 -15.41 12.61
N GLU A 277 8.60 -16.22 12.73
CA GLU A 277 7.40 -16.11 11.88
C GLU A 277 6.68 -14.78 12.07
N GLU A 278 6.45 -14.39 13.33
CA GLU A 278 5.78 -13.13 13.64
C GLU A 278 6.64 -11.93 13.26
N ILE A 279 7.95 -11.97 13.52
CA ILE A 279 8.88 -10.88 13.12
C ILE A 279 8.83 -10.69 11.60
N GLY A 280 8.93 -11.74 10.81
CA GLY A 280 8.81 -11.63 9.36
C GLY A 280 7.47 -11.02 8.91
N ARG A 281 6.38 -11.34 9.60
CA ARG A 281 5.06 -10.72 9.38
C ARG A 281 5.08 -9.24 9.76
N GLN A 282 5.64 -8.87 10.91
CA GLN A 282 5.71 -7.50 11.41
C GLN A 282 6.59 -6.60 10.53
N LEU A 283 7.72 -7.10 10.04
CA LEU A 283 8.59 -6.36 9.12
C LEU A 283 7.86 -5.96 7.83
N ARG A 284 7.04 -6.86 7.29
CA ARG A 284 6.20 -6.57 6.11
C ARG A 284 5.02 -5.66 6.43
N LEU A 285 4.31 -5.93 7.53
CA LEU A 285 3.11 -5.21 7.92
C LEU A 285 3.39 -3.74 8.23
N ARG A 286 4.46 -3.47 9.00
CA ARG A 286 4.89 -2.11 9.38
C ARG A 286 5.78 -1.45 8.33
N ASP A 287 6.12 -2.15 7.24
CA ASP A 287 7.12 -1.75 6.24
C ASP A 287 8.43 -1.27 6.87
N MET A 288 8.88 -1.97 7.90
CA MET A 288 10.12 -1.64 8.62
C MET A 288 11.31 -1.82 7.69
N GLY A 289 12.14 -0.79 7.57
CA GLY A 289 13.31 -0.79 6.71
C GLY A 289 14.50 -0.08 7.34
N GLY A 290 15.68 -0.41 6.92
CA GLY A 290 16.94 0.02 7.51
C GLY A 290 17.61 -1.13 8.25
N ILE A 291 18.25 -0.85 9.36
CA ILE A 291 18.90 -1.83 10.23
C ILE A 291 17.88 -2.31 11.26
N ILE A 292 17.76 -3.61 11.42
CA ILE A 292 16.88 -4.26 12.39
C ILE A 292 17.74 -5.25 13.19
N CYS A 293 17.76 -5.08 14.50
CA CYS A 293 18.45 -5.96 15.43
C CYS A 293 17.41 -6.74 16.23
N ILE A 294 17.53 -8.06 16.25
CA ILE A 294 16.61 -8.95 16.92
C ILE A 294 17.36 -9.69 18.02
N ASP A 295 16.85 -9.57 19.24
CA ASP A 295 17.33 -10.28 20.41
C ASP A 295 16.44 -11.48 20.67
N PHE A 296 16.93 -12.66 20.27
CA PHE A 296 16.26 -13.93 20.49
C PHE A 296 16.63 -14.52 21.84
N ILE A 297 15.77 -15.38 22.37
CA ILE A 297 16.07 -16.10 23.60
C ILE A 297 17.36 -16.93 23.39
N ASP A 298 18.27 -16.85 24.35
CA ASP A 298 19.54 -17.55 24.32
C ASP A 298 19.41 -19.05 24.09
N MET A 299 20.25 -19.56 23.20
CA MET A 299 20.37 -21.00 22.90
C MET A 299 21.83 -21.41 22.91
N ASN A 300 22.15 -22.47 23.66
CA ASN A 300 23.51 -22.96 23.79
C ASN A 300 23.92 -23.84 22.59
N THR A 301 22.99 -24.58 22.02
CA THR A 301 23.25 -25.54 20.95
C THR A 301 23.44 -24.88 19.59
N ALA A 302 24.50 -25.20 18.89
CA ALA A 302 24.81 -24.66 17.56
C ALA A 302 23.76 -25.07 16.52
N GLU A 303 23.21 -26.27 16.64
CA GLU A 303 22.14 -26.80 15.79
C GLU A 303 20.88 -25.94 15.91
N HIS A 304 20.48 -25.56 17.12
CA HIS A 304 19.31 -24.73 17.38
C HIS A 304 19.49 -23.31 16.80
N ARG A 305 20.66 -22.71 16.99
CA ARG A 305 20.99 -21.41 16.37
C ARG A 305 20.93 -21.46 14.84
N LYS A 306 21.41 -22.58 14.26
CA LYS A 306 21.34 -22.81 12.81
C LYS A 306 19.90 -22.99 12.35
N ALA A 307 19.09 -23.78 13.08
CA ALA A 307 17.68 -23.98 12.77
C ALA A 307 16.89 -22.65 12.78
N LEU A 308 17.11 -21.80 13.79
CA LEU A 308 16.53 -20.48 13.87
C LEU A 308 16.93 -19.60 12.67
N PHE A 309 18.21 -19.60 12.30
CA PHE A 309 18.71 -18.82 11.17
C PHE A 309 18.09 -19.26 9.84
N GLU A 310 18.00 -20.58 9.60
CA GLU A 310 17.34 -21.09 8.39
C GLU A 310 15.83 -20.77 8.38
N LYS A 311 15.16 -20.86 9.55
CA LYS A 311 13.76 -20.45 9.68
C LYS A 311 13.57 -18.97 9.35
N MET A 312 14.45 -18.10 9.83
CA MET A 312 14.38 -16.68 9.54
C MET A 312 14.55 -16.39 8.03
N LYS A 313 15.46 -17.10 7.35
CA LYS A 313 15.60 -17.03 5.89
C LYS A 313 14.36 -17.51 5.15
N GLU A 314 13.77 -18.63 5.60
CA GLU A 314 12.54 -19.18 5.04
C GLU A 314 11.41 -18.15 5.11
N VAL A 315 11.15 -17.62 6.30
CA VAL A 315 10.08 -16.63 6.54
C VAL A 315 10.28 -15.34 5.74
N MET A 316 11.52 -14.90 5.58
CA MET A 316 11.84 -13.70 4.81
C MET A 316 11.90 -13.95 3.29
N SER A 317 11.92 -15.19 2.83
CA SER A 317 11.97 -15.51 1.39
C SER A 317 10.79 -14.96 0.58
N VAL A 318 9.63 -14.79 1.22
CA VAL A 318 8.41 -14.22 0.62
C VAL A 318 8.39 -12.70 0.62
N ASP A 319 9.34 -12.04 1.31
CA ASP A 319 9.40 -10.58 1.36
C ASP A 319 9.84 -10.02 0.00
N ARG A 320 9.05 -9.08 -0.53
CA ARG A 320 9.34 -8.41 -1.81
C ARG A 320 10.46 -7.37 -1.71
N ALA A 321 10.71 -6.82 -0.51
CA ALA A 321 11.77 -5.88 -0.28
C ALA A 321 13.14 -6.58 -0.28
N ARG A 322 14.15 -5.93 -0.84
CA ARG A 322 15.53 -6.47 -0.76
C ARG A 322 15.98 -6.45 0.68
N HIS A 323 16.47 -7.59 1.15
CA HIS A 323 16.96 -7.75 2.51
C HIS A 323 18.18 -8.65 2.53
N LYS A 324 18.95 -8.54 3.61
CA LYS A 324 20.09 -9.41 3.93
C LYS A 324 20.00 -9.74 5.40
N ILE A 325 20.12 -11.02 5.74
CA ILE A 325 20.09 -11.54 7.10
C ILE A 325 21.50 -12.01 7.42
N LEU A 326 22.07 -11.57 8.52
CA LEU A 326 23.35 -12.07 9.01
C LEU A 326 23.14 -13.28 9.93
N PRO A 327 24.11 -14.24 9.97
CA PRO A 327 24.07 -15.30 10.95
C PRO A 327 24.03 -14.75 12.38
N PRO A 328 23.51 -15.51 13.37
CA PRO A 328 23.52 -15.07 14.75
C PRO A 328 24.91 -14.67 15.21
N SER A 329 25.02 -13.54 15.86
CA SER A 329 26.26 -13.03 16.44
C SER A 329 26.70 -13.90 17.62
N ARG A 330 27.87 -13.62 18.19
CA ARG A 330 28.32 -14.30 19.43
C ARG A 330 27.40 -14.02 20.64
N PHE A 331 26.62 -12.98 20.59
CA PHE A 331 25.64 -12.58 21.61
C PHE A 331 24.22 -13.07 21.28
N GLY A 332 24.02 -13.95 20.30
CA GLY A 332 22.71 -14.48 19.92
C GLY A 332 21.88 -13.56 19.03
N LEU A 333 22.32 -12.33 18.76
CA LEU A 333 21.58 -11.34 17.98
C LEU A 333 21.54 -11.73 16.49
N ILE A 334 20.37 -11.58 15.86
CA ILE A 334 20.22 -11.64 14.40
C ILE A 334 20.02 -10.22 13.86
N GLU A 335 20.90 -9.84 12.93
CA GLU A 335 20.85 -8.55 12.27
C GLU A 335 20.28 -8.70 10.86
N ILE A 336 19.35 -7.80 10.52
CA ILE A 336 18.71 -7.74 9.22
C ILE A 336 18.86 -6.34 8.65
N THR A 337 19.29 -6.25 7.40
CA THR A 337 19.15 -5.02 6.61
C THR A 337 18.02 -5.19 5.61
N ARG A 338 17.04 -4.28 5.62
CA ARG A 338 15.89 -4.32 4.72
C ARG A 338 15.75 -2.99 4.00
N GLN A 339 15.55 -3.02 2.68
CA GLN A 339 15.37 -1.82 1.88
C GLN A 339 14.08 -1.09 2.30
N ARG A 340 14.18 0.22 2.55
CA ARG A 340 12.99 1.07 2.76
C ARG A 340 12.26 1.25 1.44
N VAL A 341 11.05 0.73 1.36
CA VAL A 341 10.18 0.87 0.17
C VAL A 341 9.25 2.07 0.35
N ARG A 342 8.78 2.31 1.57
CA ARG A 342 7.93 3.43 1.98
C ARG A 342 8.45 3.99 3.31
N PRO A 343 7.99 5.19 3.74
CA PRO A 343 8.18 5.60 5.12
C PRO A 343 7.61 4.54 6.05
N ALA A 344 8.33 4.21 7.12
CA ALA A 344 7.85 3.26 8.13
C ALA A 344 6.48 3.72 8.64
N GLN A 345 5.50 2.82 8.60
CA GLN A 345 4.16 3.12 9.09
C GLN A 345 4.16 3.04 10.61
N ARG A 346 4.04 4.19 11.25
CA ARG A 346 3.77 4.30 12.68
C ARG A 346 2.29 4.65 12.81
N ILE A 347 1.52 3.73 13.34
CA ILE A 347 0.16 4.02 13.80
C ILE A 347 0.27 4.25 15.29
N GLU A 348 0.42 5.50 15.66
CA GLU A 348 0.38 5.90 17.07
C GLU A 348 -1.07 5.80 17.55
N THR A 349 -1.40 4.70 18.20
CA THR A 349 -2.72 4.46 18.78
C THR A 349 -2.83 5.02 20.19
N LYS A 350 -1.70 5.37 20.82
CA LYS A 350 -1.62 5.91 22.18
C LYS A 350 -0.46 6.89 22.28
N GLU A 351 -0.67 7.96 23.03
CA GLU A 351 0.37 8.89 23.46
C GLU A 351 0.79 8.57 24.91
N GLU A 352 2.09 8.76 25.21
CA GLU A 352 2.58 8.70 26.59
C GLU A 352 2.14 9.97 27.34
N ASN A 353 1.45 9.76 28.45
CA ASN A 353 1.12 10.80 29.42
C ASN A 353 1.90 10.49 30.71
N PRO A 354 2.35 11.48 31.52
CA PRO A 354 3.03 11.25 32.80
C PRO A 354 2.36 10.21 33.69
N ASP A 355 1.05 10.07 33.61
CA ASP A 355 0.26 9.18 34.48
C ASP A 355 -0.31 7.92 33.74
N SER A 356 -0.40 7.89 32.41
CA SER A 356 -0.93 6.73 31.65
C SER A 356 -0.80 6.90 30.14
N LEU A 357 -0.90 5.79 29.38
CA LEU A 357 -1.04 5.81 27.93
C LEU A 357 -2.45 6.25 27.54
N VAL A 358 -2.56 7.33 26.76
CA VAL A 358 -3.83 7.83 26.21
C VAL A 358 -3.93 7.57 24.71
N GLU A 359 -5.15 7.50 24.19
CA GLU A 359 -5.37 7.35 22.75
C GLU A 359 -4.89 8.60 21.99
N ALA A 360 -4.29 8.40 20.82
CA ALA A 360 -3.85 9.51 19.97
C ALA A 360 -5.05 10.39 19.54
N PRO A 361 -4.87 11.73 19.49
CA PRO A 361 -5.94 12.66 19.13
C PRO A 361 -6.63 12.35 17.80
N ILE A 362 -5.90 11.81 16.83
CA ILE A 362 -6.48 11.43 15.53
C ILE A 362 -7.50 10.28 15.66
N THR A 363 -7.27 9.34 16.57
CA THR A 363 -8.21 8.24 16.86
C THR A 363 -9.52 8.79 17.44
N MET A 364 -9.42 9.81 18.30
CA MET A 364 -10.58 10.51 18.84
C MET A 364 -11.43 11.15 17.74
N ILE A 365 -10.82 11.83 16.76
CA ILE A 365 -11.55 12.50 15.68
C ILE A 365 -12.38 11.50 14.88
N THR A 366 -11.80 10.34 14.56
CA THR A 366 -12.51 9.24 13.89
C THR A 366 -13.67 8.70 14.75
N ALA A 367 -13.41 8.51 16.05
CA ALA A 367 -14.45 8.08 17.01
C ALA A 367 -15.61 9.10 17.13
N LEU A 368 -15.29 10.39 17.10
CA LEU A 368 -16.29 11.47 17.10
C LEU A 368 -17.17 11.42 15.85
N GLU A 369 -16.59 11.22 14.69
CA GLU A 369 -17.33 11.13 13.42
C GLU A 369 -18.28 9.92 13.43
N GLN A 370 -17.78 8.75 13.81
CA GLN A 370 -18.57 7.53 13.93
C GLN A 370 -19.71 7.68 14.94
N LYS A 371 -19.43 8.32 16.08
CA LYS A 371 -20.47 8.56 17.09
C LYS A 371 -21.53 9.55 16.61
N PHE A 372 -21.13 10.57 15.87
CA PHE A 372 -22.04 11.53 15.26
C PHE A 372 -22.96 10.81 14.25
N ASP A 373 -22.42 9.97 13.37
CA ASP A 373 -23.21 9.16 12.42
C ASP A 373 -24.24 8.28 13.14
N GLN A 374 -23.84 7.55 14.17
CA GLN A 374 -24.76 6.74 14.98
C GLN A 374 -25.91 7.55 15.60
N ILE A 375 -25.61 8.76 16.11
CA ILE A 375 -26.61 9.66 16.69
C ILE A 375 -27.57 10.14 15.59
N VAL A 376 -27.04 10.55 14.43
CA VAL A 376 -27.84 11.00 13.30
C VAL A 376 -28.76 9.88 12.80
N GLY A 377 -28.25 8.65 12.66
CA GLY A 377 -29.06 7.49 12.26
C GLY A 377 -30.21 7.26 13.21
N ARG A 378 -29.99 7.30 14.54
CA ARG A 378 -31.06 7.18 15.56
C ARG A 378 -32.06 8.33 15.54
N MET A 379 -31.62 9.54 15.22
CA MET A 379 -32.51 10.70 15.13
C MET A 379 -33.38 10.64 13.90
N LYS A 380 -32.82 10.29 12.75
CA LYS A 380 -33.54 10.11 11.47
C LYS A 380 -34.62 9.01 11.60
N SER A 381 -34.30 7.87 12.22
CA SER A 381 -35.26 6.79 12.44
C SER A 381 -36.44 7.20 13.32
N LYS A 382 -36.25 8.22 14.17
CA LYS A 382 -37.31 8.81 15.03
C LYS A 382 -37.99 10.06 14.45
N GLY A 383 -37.69 10.41 13.19
CA GLY A 383 -38.24 11.60 12.52
C GLY A 383 -37.76 12.93 13.14
N ARG A 384 -36.68 12.96 13.90
CA ARG A 384 -36.18 14.16 14.58
C ARG A 384 -35.10 14.82 13.74
N ASN A 385 -35.25 16.14 13.55
CA ASN A 385 -34.25 16.96 12.82
C ASN A 385 -33.87 18.17 13.71
N GLU A 386 -33.09 17.90 14.75
CA GLU A 386 -32.63 18.89 15.71
C GLU A 386 -31.13 19.17 15.55
N THR A 387 -30.66 20.34 16.00
CA THR A 387 -29.23 20.65 16.02
C THR A 387 -28.53 19.83 17.11
N ILE A 388 -27.46 19.15 16.76
CA ILE A 388 -26.61 18.39 17.66
C ILE A 388 -25.46 19.30 18.14
N PHE A 389 -25.21 19.32 19.43
CA PHE A 389 -24.11 20.07 20.04
C PHE A 389 -22.99 19.11 20.45
N LEU A 390 -21.79 19.34 19.97
CA LEU A 390 -20.59 18.59 20.34
C LEU A 390 -19.75 19.48 21.27
N HIS A 391 -19.73 19.14 22.54
CA HIS A 391 -18.86 19.78 23.55
C HIS A 391 -17.53 19.08 23.57
N VAL A 392 -16.42 19.83 23.46
CA VAL A 392 -15.05 19.35 23.42
C VAL A 392 -14.08 20.33 24.08
N HIS A 393 -12.89 19.87 24.41
CA HIS A 393 -11.78 20.73 24.86
C HIS A 393 -11.44 21.81 23.79
N PRO A 394 -11.00 23.03 24.17
CA PRO A 394 -10.69 24.12 23.25
C PRO A 394 -9.75 23.74 22.11
N PHE A 395 -8.77 22.87 22.37
CA PHE A 395 -7.83 22.37 21.35
C PHE A 395 -8.53 21.58 20.25
N ILE A 396 -9.45 20.71 20.63
CA ILE A 396 -10.27 19.92 19.67
C ILE A 396 -11.27 20.81 18.95
N HIS A 397 -11.85 21.79 19.65
CA HIS A 397 -12.71 22.81 19.03
C HIS A 397 -11.94 23.57 17.93
N ALA A 398 -10.75 24.09 18.23
CA ALA A 398 -9.90 24.76 17.26
C ALA A 398 -9.63 23.87 16.04
N TYR A 399 -9.22 22.62 16.24
CA TYR A 399 -8.96 21.66 15.16
C TYR A 399 -10.17 21.41 14.27
N LEU A 400 -11.36 21.23 14.84
CA LEU A 400 -12.61 20.99 14.09
C LEU A 400 -13.10 22.23 13.36
N THR A 401 -12.80 23.43 13.87
CA THR A 401 -13.27 24.73 13.33
C THR A 401 -12.25 25.44 12.47
N THR A 402 -10.98 25.00 12.45
CA THR A 402 -9.93 25.57 11.60
C THR A 402 -10.22 25.37 10.10
N GLY A 403 -9.88 26.38 9.28
CA GLY A 403 -10.04 26.39 7.84
C GLY A 403 -11.07 27.38 7.33
N TYR A 404 -11.14 27.56 6.02
CA TYR A 404 -12.09 28.44 5.37
C TYR A 404 -13.53 28.01 5.68
N LEU A 405 -14.46 28.97 5.77
CA LEU A 405 -15.85 28.81 6.21
C LEU A 405 -16.60 27.59 5.62
N TRP A 406 -16.27 27.20 4.40
CA TRP A 406 -16.90 26.07 3.69
C TRP A 406 -16.17 24.74 3.89
N ASN A 407 -14.92 24.74 4.38
CA ASN A 407 -14.04 23.57 4.45
C ASN A 407 -13.78 23.09 5.88
N ARG A 408 -14.43 23.67 6.86
CA ARG A 408 -14.31 23.24 8.27
C ARG A 408 -14.82 21.82 8.44
N ARG A 409 -14.09 20.97 9.16
CA ARG A 409 -14.40 19.53 9.32
C ARG A 409 -15.81 19.26 9.82
N PHE A 410 -16.25 19.96 10.86
CA PHE A 410 -17.61 19.80 11.39
C PHE A 410 -18.71 20.20 10.39
N LYS A 411 -18.44 21.13 9.48
CA LYS A 411 -19.40 21.50 8.40
C LYS A 411 -19.41 20.45 7.29
N LYS A 412 -18.30 19.74 7.04
CA LYS A 412 -18.29 18.59 6.15
C LYS A 412 -19.15 17.48 6.71
N TRP A 413 -18.99 17.12 7.98
CA TRP A 413 -19.83 16.13 8.65
C TRP A 413 -21.30 16.54 8.62
N SER A 414 -21.60 17.79 9.00
CA SER A 414 -22.98 18.31 8.96
C SER A 414 -23.64 18.15 7.59
N ARG A 415 -22.89 18.35 6.50
CA ARG A 415 -23.39 18.18 5.12
C ARG A 415 -23.49 16.72 4.72
N SER A 416 -22.49 15.91 4.99
CA SER A 416 -22.46 14.50 4.62
C SER A 416 -23.59 13.71 5.29
N TYR A 417 -23.85 14.01 6.56
CA TYR A 417 -24.89 13.32 7.31
C TYR A 417 -26.27 14.01 7.28
N GLY A 418 -26.37 15.19 6.66
CA GLY A 418 -27.62 15.94 6.52
C GLY A 418 -28.23 16.39 7.86
N MET A 419 -27.41 16.64 8.87
CA MET A 419 -27.81 17.04 10.21
C MET A 419 -26.94 18.20 10.71
N LYS A 420 -27.55 19.21 11.36
CA LYS A 420 -26.83 20.38 11.84
C LYS A 420 -25.99 20.05 13.06
N LEU A 421 -24.68 20.25 12.96
CA LEU A 421 -23.72 20.08 14.05
C LEU A 421 -23.16 21.43 14.47
N GLN A 422 -23.14 21.71 15.79
CA GLN A 422 -22.41 22.84 16.37
C GLN A 422 -21.35 22.32 17.34
N VAL A 423 -20.13 22.84 17.22
CA VAL A 423 -19.05 22.50 18.15
C VAL A 423 -18.93 23.61 19.20
N VAL A 424 -18.88 23.21 20.46
CA VAL A 424 -18.85 24.11 21.62
C VAL A 424 -17.63 23.76 22.47
N GLU A 425 -16.80 24.75 22.74
CA GLU A 425 -15.64 24.59 23.63
C GLU A 425 -16.03 24.53 25.10
N ARG A 426 -15.27 23.73 25.86
CA ARG A 426 -15.44 23.56 27.30
C ARG A 426 -14.06 23.45 27.95
N ASP A 427 -13.60 24.48 28.64
CA ASP A 427 -12.30 24.53 29.34
C ASP A 427 -12.18 23.49 30.44
N ALA A 428 -13.32 23.08 31.05
CA ALA A 428 -13.34 22.08 32.09
C ALA A 428 -13.16 20.64 31.58
N PHE A 429 -13.16 20.41 30.26
CA PHE A 429 -12.99 19.07 29.71
C PHE A 429 -11.52 18.70 29.59
N LYS A 430 -11.20 17.43 29.86
CA LYS A 430 -9.89 16.89 29.52
C LYS A 430 -9.70 16.90 28.01
N MET A 431 -8.46 16.91 27.53
CA MET A 431 -8.14 17.07 26.10
C MET A 431 -8.89 16.10 25.17
N LEU A 432 -9.10 14.86 25.59
CA LEU A 432 -9.82 13.83 24.81
C LEU A 432 -11.26 13.60 25.30
N GLU A 433 -11.77 14.44 26.20
CA GLU A 433 -13.13 14.35 26.69
C GLU A 433 -14.09 15.03 25.72
N TYR A 434 -15.24 14.37 25.44
CA TYR A 434 -16.28 14.93 24.60
C TYR A 434 -17.66 14.52 25.04
N ARG A 435 -18.66 15.31 24.65
CA ARG A 435 -20.06 15.02 24.91
C ARG A 435 -20.95 15.53 23.79
N PHE A 436 -21.77 14.65 23.23
CA PHE A 436 -22.88 15.06 22.36
C PHE A 436 -24.11 15.42 23.20
N ALA A 437 -24.78 16.50 22.85
CA ALA A 437 -25.96 16.99 23.56
C ALA A 437 -27.02 17.51 22.57
N ASP A 438 -28.29 17.53 23.02
CA ASP A 438 -29.38 18.20 22.34
C ASP A 438 -29.43 19.71 22.66
N SER A 439 -30.41 20.43 22.09
CA SER A 439 -30.63 21.85 22.33
C SER A 439 -30.92 22.21 23.78
N LYS A 440 -31.36 21.23 24.60
CA LYS A 440 -31.60 21.35 26.04
C LYS A 440 -30.42 20.86 26.89
N ASN A 441 -29.22 20.70 26.27
CA ASN A 441 -27.98 20.21 26.89
C ASN A 441 -28.08 18.81 27.53
N ARG A 442 -29.05 17.98 27.09
CA ARG A 442 -29.18 16.59 27.55
C ARG A 442 -28.22 15.71 26.75
N LYS A 443 -27.51 14.81 27.42
CA LYS A 443 -26.52 13.90 26.81
C LYS A 443 -27.21 13.01 25.77
N MET A 444 -26.65 12.98 24.57
CA MET A 444 -27.04 12.11 23.48
C MET A 444 -25.96 11.02 23.34
N GLY A 445 -26.30 9.77 23.55
CA GLY A 445 -25.27 8.81 23.54
C GLY A 445 -25.56 7.41 23.26
#